data_2c772960ef9a31fbbd73a2b8e4040c8a
#
_entry.id   2c772960ef9a31fbbd73a2b8e4040c8a
#
_cell.length_a   1.000
_cell.length_b   1.000
_cell.length_c   1.000
_cell.angle_alpha   90.00
_cell.angle_beta   90.00
_cell.angle_gamma   90.00
#
_symmetry.space_group_name_H-M   'P 1'
#
loop_
_entity.id
_entity.type
_entity.pdbx_description
1 polymer ?
#
loop_
_entity_poly.entity_id
_entity_poly.type
_entity_poly.pdbx_seq_one_letter_code
_entity_poly.pdbx_strand_id
1 'polypeptide(L)'
;MGSIFKLTALAGVAAGAYAAVKKFAPNILPDKNEAEDMAKNAINSVKLTFPTDEKYSNDTALTPPMGWSSWNTFRNRIDEKLILETAEAMKASGLADAGYQYVNLDDCWQSSMRDENGRLQGDFANFPSGIPALVKSINELGLKLGIYSSNGSLTCEDLPASLGNEAIDADTFAEWGVEYFKYDFCHNVPIPMRAPYIEYICVSNADGSFETTIPADDAALFGDAKIMEDERLDSGRYISGLSAHRGSAVFTVEVPEAGEYSLTLGIRKKSNSFKYLEVTVNGEDKYTTTVPPTKGSTADGRHQVKITLEAGSNTIELENPVASRQDSAAIQYAKMGRELMRATAEYADRNGTEERPIVYSICEWGRNLPWRWGAAAGNLWRTTPDIQANWKSVLGIYEVNVNLFKYSGKGNWNDPDMLEVGNGDLTAEENRSHFTLWCFMAAPLILGNDVREFIREDGTVDTENETLKILTDRDMIAIDQDSLGEQCRRIKTTIIADTLIKPLENGDVAVCFFNKGSDTRYFEHRMDDIVCRSYITTPLAQEYEVYDLWTKETSVINTTLSAFVEPHGVKAFRIRAIAE
;
A
#
# COMPACT_ATOMS: atom_id res chain seq x y z
N MET A 1 -11.57 5.90 -27.77
CA MET A 1 -11.24 5.08 -28.98
C MET A 1 -9.85 4.44 -28.96
N GLY A 2 -8.84 5.01 -28.30
CA GLY A 2 -7.47 4.44 -28.27
C GLY A 2 -7.28 3.16 -27.44
N SER A 3 -8.12 2.90 -26.45
CA SER A 3 -7.99 1.70 -25.57
C SER A 3 -8.53 0.41 -26.23
N ILE A 4 -9.58 0.53 -27.05
CA ILE A 4 -10.17 -0.63 -27.72
C ILE A 4 -9.25 -1.14 -28.83
N PHE A 5 -8.53 -0.24 -29.53
CA PHE A 5 -7.56 -0.62 -30.56
C PHE A 5 -6.32 -1.35 -30.00
N LYS A 6 -5.90 -1.05 -28.76
CA LYS A 6 -4.80 -1.78 -28.11
C LYS A 6 -5.21 -3.18 -27.65
N LEU A 7 -6.45 -3.37 -27.18
CA LEU A 7 -6.97 -4.69 -26.81
C LEU A 7 -7.16 -5.60 -28.03
N THR A 8 -7.64 -5.08 -29.17
CA THR A 8 -7.77 -5.85 -30.41
C THR A 8 -6.41 -6.22 -31.01
N ALA A 9 -5.38 -5.37 -30.86
CA ALA A 9 -4.02 -5.69 -31.29
C ALA A 9 -3.38 -6.79 -30.42
N LEU A 10 -3.57 -6.77 -29.10
CA LEU A 10 -3.10 -7.83 -28.21
C LEU A 10 -3.82 -9.18 -28.46
N ALA A 11 -5.12 -9.15 -28.70
CA ALA A 11 -5.88 -10.34 -29.05
C ALA A 11 -5.45 -10.91 -30.40
N GLY A 12 -5.10 -10.07 -31.37
CA GLY A 12 -4.57 -10.47 -32.68
C GLY A 12 -3.17 -11.12 -32.59
N VAL A 13 -2.29 -10.59 -31.73
CA VAL A 13 -0.95 -11.16 -31.47
C VAL A 13 -1.07 -12.50 -30.73
N ALA A 14 -1.97 -12.61 -29.76
CA ALA A 14 -2.23 -13.86 -29.05
C ALA A 14 -2.83 -14.94 -29.97
N ALA A 15 -3.74 -14.58 -30.88
CA ALA A 15 -4.31 -15.48 -31.86
C ALA A 15 -3.28 -15.93 -32.90
N GLY A 16 -2.38 -15.04 -33.31
CA GLY A 16 -1.27 -15.37 -34.21
C GLY A 16 -0.23 -16.29 -33.58
N ALA A 17 0.13 -16.06 -32.33
CA ALA A 17 1.02 -16.93 -31.57
C ALA A 17 0.38 -18.30 -31.31
N TYR A 18 -0.91 -18.35 -30.99
CA TYR A 18 -1.66 -19.60 -30.83
C TYR A 18 -1.70 -20.43 -32.13
N ALA A 19 -1.97 -19.78 -33.26
CA ALA A 19 -2.00 -20.45 -34.59
C ALA A 19 -0.61 -20.99 -35.00
N ALA A 20 0.47 -20.27 -34.67
CA ALA A 20 1.84 -20.71 -34.90
C ALA A 20 2.20 -21.93 -34.04
N VAL A 21 1.92 -21.88 -32.74
CA VAL A 21 2.19 -23.00 -31.80
C VAL A 21 1.36 -24.23 -32.17
N LYS A 22 0.09 -24.06 -32.57
CA LYS A 22 -0.77 -25.15 -33.03
C LYS A 22 -0.21 -25.85 -34.26
N LYS A 23 0.50 -25.11 -35.11
CA LYS A 23 1.10 -25.65 -36.33
C LYS A 23 2.41 -26.41 -36.08
N PHE A 24 3.21 -25.97 -35.10
CA PHE A 24 4.56 -26.48 -34.86
C PHE A 24 4.71 -27.37 -33.62
N ALA A 25 3.79 -27.32 -32.66
CA ALA A 25 3.83 -28.10 -31.43
C ALA A 25 2.41 -28.39 -30.86
N PRO A 26 1.59 -29.19 -31.59
CA PRO A 26 0.18 -29.40 -31.26
C PRO A 26 -0.05 -30.04 -29.87
N ASN A 27 0.94 -30.74 -29.29
CA ASN A 27 0.84 -31.43 -28.00
C ASN A 27 1.16 -30.54 -26.80
N ILE A 28 1.56 -29.29 -27.02
CA ILE A 28 1.90 -28.32 -25.95
C ILE A 28 0.75 -27.33 -25.71
N LEU A 29 -0.24 -27.33 -26.61
CA LEU A 29 -1.36 -26.39 -26.50
C LEU A 29 -2.33 -26.80 -25.40
N PRO A 30 -2.81 -25.81 -24.60
CA PRO A 30 -3.95 -26.01 -23.73
C PRO A 30 -5.17 -26.49 -24.54
N ASP A 31 -6.03 -27.28 -23.95
CA ASP A 31 -7.28 -27.64 -24.59
C ASP A 31 -8.16 -26.39 -24.82
N LYS A 32 -9.25 -26.55 -25.62
CA LYS A 32 -10.11 -25.43 -25.99
C LYS A 32 -10.65 -24.68 -24.75
N ASN A 33 -10.96 -25.40 -23.68
CA ASN A 33 -11.51 -24.84 -22.46
C ASN A 33 -10.41 -24.11 -21.66
N GLU A 34 -9.19 -24.67 -21.63
CA GLU A 34 -8.03 -23.97 -21.02
C GLU A 34 -7.66 -22.70 -21.79
N ALA A 35 -7.73 -22.72 -23.12
CA ALA A 35 -7.45 -21.54 -23.95
C ALA A 35 -8.53 -20.44 -23.80
N GLU A 36 -9.80 -20.83 -23.67
CA GLU A 36 -10.90 -19.89 -23.37
C GLU A 36 -10.75 -19.32 -21.95
N ASP A 37 -10.35 -20.12 -20.99
CA ASP A 37 -10.07 -19.68 -19.63
C ASP A 37 -8.85 -18.75 -19.56
N MET A 38 -7.80 -19.05 -20.31
CA MET A 38 -6.63 -18.14 -20.41
C MET A 38 -7.01 -16.80 -21.05
N ALA A 39 -7.86 -16.80 -22.09
CA ALA A 39 -8.33 -15.57 -22.73
C ALA A 39 -9.25 -14.76 -21.80
N LYS A 40 -10.18 -15.39 -21.10
CA LYS A 40 -11.03 -14.76 -20.10
C LYS A 40 -10.21 -14.22 -18.91
N ASN A 41 -9.19 -14.96 -18.47
CA ASN A 41 -8.28 -14.51 -17.41
C ASN A 41 -7.42 -13.33 -17.87
N ALA A 42 -7.00 -13.28 -19.14
CA ALA A 42 -6.28 -12.12 -19.67
C ALA A 42 -7.15 -10.86 -19.72
N ILE A 43 -8.45 -11.00 -20.00
CA ILE A 43 -9.43 -9.89 -19.98
C ILE A 43 -9.71 -9.46 -18.53
N ASN A 44 -9.86 -10.41 -17.62
CA ASN A 44 -10.10 -10.15 -16.21
C ASN A 44 -8.86 -9.62 -15.48
N SER A 45 -7.64 -9.88 -15.98
CA SER A 45 -6.39 -9.38 -15.36
C SER A 45 -6.30 -7.84 -15.27
N VAL A 46 -7.19 -7.13 -15.94
CA VAL A 46 -7.32 -5.66 -15.88
C VAL A 46 -8.45 -5.21 -14.95
N LYS A 47 -9.31 -6.12 -14.48
CA LYS A 47 -10.46 -5.80 -13.66
C LYS A 47 -10.12 -6.04 -12.18
N LEU A 48 -10.15 -4.98 -11.40
CA LEU A 48 -10.11 -5.08 -9.94
C LEU A 48 -11.47 -5.59 -9.44
N THR A 49 -11.47 -6.69 -8.69
CA THR A 49 -12.66 -7.27 -8.04
C THR A 49 -12.62 -7.11 -6.53
N PHE A 50 -11.46 -6.77 -5.98
CA PHE A 50 -11.32 -6.46 -4.55
C PHE A 50 -12.24 -5.30 -4.16
N PRO A 51 -13.04 -5.42 -3.08
CA PRO A 51 -13.93 -4.36 -2.60
C PRO A 51 -13.12 -3.12 -2.19
N THR A 52 -13.58 -1.94 -2.65
CA THR A 52 -12.93 -0.64 -2.34
C THR A 52 -13.92 0.39 -1.81
N ASP A 53 -15.12 -0.03 -1.47
CA ASP A 53 -16.19 0.86 -1.00
C ASP A 53 -15.94 1.34 0.44
N GLU A 54 -15.26 0.52 1.25
CA GLU A 54 -14.86 0.85 2.61
C GLU A 54 -13.38 1.22 2.64
N LYS A 55 -13.08 2.34 3.28
CA LYS A 55 -11.70 2.78 3.49
C LYS A 55 -11.13 2.17 4.76
N TYR A 56 -9.85 1.81 4.69
CA TYR A 56 -9.07 1.52 5.88
C TYR A 56 -8.97 2.78 6.74
N SER A 57 -9.38 2.71 7.99
CA SER A 57 -9.29 3.79 8.96
C SER A 57 -8.96 3.24 10.34
N ASN A 58 -7.91 3.75 10.93
CA ASN A 58 -7.44 3.41 12.27
C ASN A 58 -7.16 4.67 13.10
N ASP A 59 -7.82 5.78 12.77
CA ASP A 59 -7.75 7.08 13.43
C ASP A 59 -6.33 7.68 13.50
N THR A 60 -5.41 7.21 12.65
CA THR A 60 -4.07 7.79 12.51
C THR A 60 -3.81 8.26 11.07
N ALA A 61 -2.66 8.90 10.84
CA ALA A 61 -2.29 9.48 9.54
C ALA A 61 -3.37 10.41 8.95
N LEU A 62 -4.08 11.17 9.78
CA LEU A 62 -5.13 12.11 9.35
C LEU A 62 -4.57 13.24 8.49
N THR A 63 -3.28 13.54 8.61
CA THR A 63 -2.44 14.29 7.69
C THR A 63 -1.30 13.39 7.21
N PRO A 64 -0.56 13.73 6.13
CA PRO A 64 0.54 12.91 5.66
C PRO A 64 1.56 12.64 6.77
N PRO A 65 2.00 11.40 7.01
CA PRO A 65 2.99 11.10 8.05
C PRO A 65 4.33 11.78 7.77
N MET A 66 4.97 12.27 8.84
CA MET A 66 6.29 12.90 8.79
C MET A 66 7.27 12.13 9.68
N GLY A 67 8.46 11.84 9.16
CA GLY A 67 9.47 11.08 9.89
C GLY A 67 10.77 10.91 9.13
N TRP A 68 11.54 9.91 9.52
CA TRP A 68 12.80 9.50 8.93
C TRP A 68 12.82 7.99 8.72
N SER A 69 13.54 7.51 7.71
CA SER A 69 13.77 6.09 7.48
C SER A 69 15.24 5.80 7.14
N SER A 70 15.72 4.67 7.64
CA SER A 70 17.14 4.30 7.57
C SER A 70 17.65 3.92 6.17
N TRP A 71 16.75 3.60 5.21
CA TRP A 71 17.17 2.90 3.99
C TRP A 71 18.06 3.69 3.05
N ASN A 72 17.66 4.91 2.66
CA ASN A 72 18.32 5.58 1.53
C ASN A 72 19.79 5.90 1.76
N THR A 73 20.15 6.32 2.97
CA THR A 73 21.54 6.60 3.34
C THR A 73 22.28 5.38 3.89
N PHE A 74 21.65 4.58 4.74
CA PHE A 74 22.37 3.57 5.52
C PHE A 74 22.25 2.15 4.97
N ARG A 75 21.18 1.84 4.21
CA ARG A 75 20.94 0.50 3.68
C ARG A 75 20.96 -0.55 4.80
N ASN A 76 21.76 -1.59 4.63
CA ASN A 76 21.96 -2.66 5.62
C ASN A 76 22.95 -2.32 6.76
N ARG A 77 23.46 -1.08 6.83
CA ARG A 77 24.43 -0.64 7.83
C ARG A 77 23.75 0.11 8.96
N ILE A 78 22.85 -0.56 9.66
CA ILE A 78 22.10 0.01 10.78
C ILE A 78 22.40 -0.76 12.06
N ASP A 79 22.43 -0.04 13.16
CA ASP A 79 22.54 -0.58 14.52
C ASP A 79 21.77 0.30 15.50
N GLU A 80 21.59 -0.19 16.71
CA GLU A 80 20.86 0.49 17.79
C GLU A 80 21.44 1.88 18.08
N LYS A 81 22.77 2.02 18.07
CA LYS A 81 23.45 3.29 18.33
C LYS A 81 23.12 4.34 17.27
N LEU A 82 23.20 3.96 15.97
CA LEU A 82 22.83 4.83 14.86
C LEU A 82 21.40 5.35 15.01
N ILE A 83 20.47 4.46 15.34
CA ILE A 83 19.05 4.82 15.46
C ILE A 83 18.82 5.79 16.63
N LEU A 84 19.45 5.56 17.77
CA LEU A 84 19.36 6.46 18.93
C LEU A 84 19.98 7.83 18.62
N GLU A 85 21.19 7.88 18.05
CA GLU A 85 21.84 9.12 17.63
C GLU A 85 20.98 9.91 16.61
N THR A 86 20.32 9.20 15.68
CA THR A 86 19.41 9.81 14.70
C THR A 86 18.20 10.44 15.41
N ALA A 87 17.57 9.73 16.33
CA ALA A 87 16.44 10.23 17.09
C ALA A 87 16.82 11.45 17.96
N GLU A 88 17.97 11.41 18.62
CA GLU A 88 18.51 12.53 19.37
C GLU A 88 18.76 13.75 18.46
N ALA A 89 19.33 13.53 17.26
CA ALA A 89 19.55 14.58 16.29
C ALA A 89 18.24 15.17 15.75
N MET A 90 17.21 14.35 15.47
CA MET A 90 15.88 14.84 15.10
C MET A 90 15.27 15.74 16.19
N LYS A 91 15.45 15.39 17.44
CA LYS A 91 14.99 16.20 18.57
C LYS A 91 15.79 17.49 18.71
N ALA A 92 17.12 17.40 18.68
CA ALA A 92 18.01 18.54 18.87
C ALA A 92 17.93 19.55 17.73
N SER A 93 17.84 19.10 16.47
CA SER A 93 17.79 19.97 15.28
C SER A 93 16.47 20.72 15.08
N GLY A 94 15.42 20.39 15.85
CA GLY A 94 14.08 20.96 15.71
C GLY A 94 13.21 20.27 14.65
N LEU A 95 13.67 19.18 14.04
CA LEU A 95 12.86 18.37 13.11
C LEU A 95 11.63 17.80 13.83
N ALA A 96 11.78 17.28 15.05
CA ALA A 96 10.66 16.81 15.86
C ALA A 96 9.62 17.91 16.11
N ASP A 97 10.07 19.12 16.43
CA ASP A 97 9.21 20.29 16.65
C ASP A 97 8.55 20.79 15.34
N ALA A 98 9.14 20.48 14.17
CA ALA A 98 8.55 20.76 12.86
C ALA A 98 7.48 19.75 12.46
N GLY A 99 7.37 18.59 13.17
CA GLY A 99 6.35 17.58 12.94
C GLY A 99 6.87 16.18 12.55
N TYR A 100 8.17 15.99 12.39
CA TYR A 100 8.76 14.69 12.06
C TYR A 100 8.76 13.79 13.30
N GLN A 101 7.79 12.87 13.38
CA GLN A 101 7.52 12.07 14.57
C GLN A 101 8.06 10.65 14.50
N TYR A 102 8.20 10.09 13.30
CA TYR A 102 8.51 8.67 13.12
C TYR A 102 10.02 8.47 12.86
N VAL A 103 10.60 7.47 13.55
CA VAL A 103 11.95 6.96 13.33
C VAL A 103 11.79 5.53 12.82
N ASN A 104 11.90 5.33 11.51
CA ASN A 104 11.57 4.07 10.87
C ASN A 104 12.83 3.24 10.61
N LEU A 105 12.88 2.05 11.23
CA LEU A 105 13.80 0.99 10.85
C LEU A 105 13.33 0.38 9.53
N ASP A 106 14.12 0.48 8.49
CA ASP A 106 13.91 -0.23 7.23
C ASP A 106 14.50 -1.65 7.30
N ASP A 107 14.74 -2.33 6.20
CA ASP A 107 15.26 -3.71 6.18
C ASP A 107 16.58 -3.86 6.99
N CYS A 108 16.90 -5.08 7.38
CA CYS A 108 18.08 -5.47 8.15
C CYS A 108 18.06 -5.16 9.66
N TRP A 109 16.89 -4.84 10.24
CA TRP A 109 16.76 -4.77 11.69
C TRP A 109 16.60 -6.15 12.32
N GLN A 110 16.01 -7.12 11.59
CA GLN A 110 15.63 -8.43 12.08
C GLN A 110 16.76 -9.45 11.96
N SER A 111 16.71 -10.43 12.85
CA SER A 111 17.55 -11.64 12.81
C SER A 111 17.23 -12.51 11.58
N SER A 112 18.20 -13.32 11.17
CA SER A 112 18.05 -14.29 10.07
C SER A 112 17.08 -15.43 10.36
N MET A 113 16.59 -15.55 11.59
CA MET A 113 15.61 -16.56 12.00
C MET A 113 14.57 -15.97 12.95
N ARG A 114 13.36 -16.51 12.89
CA ARG A 114 12.33 -16.26 13.89
C ARG A 114 12.69 -16.97 15.20
N ASP A 115 12.11 -16.53 16.30
CA ASP A 115 12.26 -17.20 17.60
C ASP A 115 11.54 -18.57 17.67
N GLU A 116 11.64 -19.26 18.78
CA GLU A 116 11.00 -20.57 19.01
C GLU A 116 9.46 -20.53 18.95
N ASN A 117 8.87 -19.35 19.13
CA ASN A 117 7.43 -19.12 19.04
C ASN A 117 7.00 -18.66 17.63
N GLY A 118 7.94 -18.59 16.68
CA GLY A 118 7.69 -18.13 15.32
C GLY A 118 7.64 -16.60 15.16
N ARG A 119 8.03 -15.80 16.16
CA ARG A 119 8.02 -14.34 16.13
C ARG A 119 9.28 -13.80 15.44
N LEU A 120 9.14 -12.65 14.80
CA LEU A 120 10.30 -11.85 14.40
C LEU A 120 11.04 -11.35 15.63
N GLN A 121 12.35 -11.20 15.52
CA GLN A 121 13.22 -10.67 16.58
C GLN A 121 14.32 -9.79 15.97
N GLY A 122 14.81 -8.82 16.74
CA GLY A 122 15.93 -8.00 16.30
C GLY A 122 17.22 -8.81 16.13
N ASP A 123 18.10 -8.36 15.24
CA ASP A 123 19.46 -8.90 15.18
C ASP A 123 20.23 -8.47 16.44
N PHE A 124 20.49 -9.38 17.34
CA PHE A 124 21.15 -9.08 18.63
C PHE A 124 22.58 -8.57 18.49
N ALA A 125 23.23 -8.75 17.35
CA ALA A 125 24.56 -8.16 17.10
C ALA A 125 24.46 -6.64 16.88
N ASN A 126 23.42 -6.21 16.17
CA ASN A 126 23.19 -4.81 15.83
C ASN A 126 22.24 -4.11 16.83
N PHE A 127 21.29 -4.84 17.42
CA PHE A 127 20.28 -4.35 18.37
C PHE A 127 20.35 -5.14 19.69
N PRO A 128 21.42 -5.00 20.46
CA PRO A 128 21.70 -5.84 21.63
C PRO A 128 20.67 -5.67 22.76
N SER A 129 20.03 -4.50 22.89
CA SER A 129 18.99 -4.26 23.89
C SER A 129 17.61 -4.82 23.47
N GLY A 130 17.47 -5.19 22.19
CA GLY A 130 16.22 -5.65 21.59
C GLY A 130 15.29 -4.51 21.19
N ILE A 131 14.38 -4.80 20.26
CA ILE A 131 13.45 -3.79 19.68
C ILE A 131 12.55 -3.15 20.76
N PRO A 132 11.97 -3.88 21.74
CA PRO A 132 11.14 -3.25 22.78
C PRO A 132 11.87 -2.18 23.59
N ALA A 133 13.15 -2.40 23.90
CA ALA A 133 13.96 -1.41 24.62
C ALA A 133 14.24 -0.18 23.75
N LEU A 134 14.51 -0.39 22.47
CA LEU A 134 14.70 0.71 21.51
C LEU A 134 13.41 1.54 21.35
N VAL A 135 12.23 0.92 21.21
CA VAL A 135 10.92 1.61 21.18
C VAL A 135 10.79 2.51 22.40
N LYS A 136 11.07 1.97 23.60
CA LYS A 136 10.98 2.74 24.84
C LYS A 136 11.91 3.97 24.82
N SER A 137 13.16 3.80 24.41
CA SER A 137 14.14 4.90 24.33
C SER A 137 13.71 5.99 23.35
N ILE A 138 13.17 5.60 22.19
CA ILE A 138 12.65 6.54 21.19
C ILE A 138 11.42 7.29 21.72
N ASN A 139 10.52 6.58 22.43
CA ASN A 139 9.34 7.21 23.05
C ASN A 139 9.72 8.20 24.17
N GLU A 140 10.79 7.96 24.92
CA GLU A 140 11.32 8.89 25.93
C GLU A 140 11.82 10.21 25.31
N LEU A 141 12.21 10.20 24.03
CA LEU A 141 12.52 11.41 23.26
C LEU A 141 11.27 12.12 22.70
N GLY A 142 10.08 11.53 22.88
CA GLY A 142 8.81 12.02 22.32
C GLY A 142 8.62 11.68 20.85
N LEU A 143 9.36 10.71 20.33
CA LEU A 143 9.27 10.19 18.97
C LEU A 143 8.63 8.80 18.97
N LYS A 144 8.31 8.28 17.80
CA LYS A 144 7.64 7.01 17.57
C LYS A 144 8.51 6.09 16.72
N LEU A 145 8.65 4.83 17.12
CA LEU A 145 9.39 3.86 16.30
C LEU A 145 8.48 3.25 15.24
N GLY A 146 8.99 3.20 14.01
CA GLY A 146 8.44 2.41 12.93
C GLY A 146 9.33 1.21 12.58
N ILE A 147 8.74 0.22 11.92
CA ILE A 147 9.39 -1.03 11.56
C ILE A 147 9.04 -1.45 10.13
N TYR A 148 9.84 -2.36 9.57
CA TYR A 148 9.72 -2.86 8.20
C TYR A 148 9.53 -4.37 8.16
N SER A 149 8.77 -4.85 7.18
CA SER A 149 8.79 -6.22 6.71
C SER A 149 8.35 -6.28 5.24
N SER A 150 8.19 -7.49 4.67
CA SER A 150 7.75 -7.64 3.28
C SER A 150 6.53 -8.57 3.19
N ASN A 151 5.63 -8.26 2.25
CA ASN A 151 4.53 -9.11 1.77
C ASN A 151 5.09 -10.21 0.86
N GLY A 152 6.05 -10.94 1.37
CA GLY A 152 6.78 -12.00 0.72
C GLY A 152 7.28 -13.05 1.70
N SER A 153 7.87 -14.10 1.18
CA SER A 153 8.52 -15.13 2.00
C SER A 153 9.79 -14.63 2.69
N LEU A 154 10.45 -13.65 2.09
CA LEU A 154 11.64 -12.98 2.56
C LEU A 154 11.56 -11.47 2.29
N THR A 155 12.38 -10.67 3.00
CA THR A 155 12.59 -9.25 2.73
C THR A 155 13.48 -9.04 1.50
N CYS A 156 13.75 -7.77 1.12
CA CYS A 156 14.64 -7.46 0.00
C CYS A 156 16.10 -7.91 0.24
N GLU A 157 16.52 -7.99 1.50
CA GLU A 157 17.84 -8.48 1.93
C GLU A 157 17.80 -9.96 2.41
N ASP A 158 16.83 -10.74 1.91
CA ASP A 158 16.69 -12.18 2.15
C ASP A 158 16.49 -12.58 3.63
N LEU A 159 15.94 -11.70 4.46
CA LEU A 159 15.62 -11.96 5.85
C LEU A 159 14.16 -12.43 6.03
N PRO A 160 13.78 -13.04 7.17
CA PRO A 160 12.41 -13.49 7.41
C PRO A 160 11.39 -12.37 7.26
N ALA A 161 10.34 -12.60 6.46
CA ALA A 161 9.28 -11.64 6.19
C ALA A 161 7.90 -12.14 6.66
N SER A 162 6.85 -11.33 6.49
CA SER A 162 5.59 -11.53 7.21
C SER A 162 4.49 -12.24 6.40
N LEU A 163 4.68 -12.53 5.10
CA LEU A 163 3.66 -13.25 4.32
C LEU A 163 3.37 -14.64 4.92
N GLY A 164 2.13 -14.85 5.33
CA GLY A 164 1.69 -16.07 6.02
C GLY A 164 1.89 -16.04 7.54
N ASN A 165 2.50 -14.99 8.08
CA ASN A 165 2.73 -14.77 9.51
C ASN A 165 2.09 -13.45 10.00
N GLU A 166 1.15 -12.89 9.24
CA GLU A 166 0.63 -11.55 9.45
C GLU A 166 0.06 -11.35 10.87
N ALA A 167 -0.66 -12.35 11.39
CA ALA A 167 -1.26 -12.28 12.72
C ALA A 167 -0.20 -12.24 13.84
N ILE A 168 0.77 -13.16 13.81
CA ILE A 168 1.81 -13.24 14.85
C ILE A 168 2.74 -12.01 14.80
N ASP A 169 3.02 -11.47 13.62
CA ASP A 169 3.86 -10.29 13.47
C ASP A 169 3.13 -9.03 13.91
N ALA A 170 1.83 -8.89 13.59
CA ALA A 170 1.00 -7.80 14.08
C ALA A 170 0.90 -7.80 15.62
N ASP A 171 0.66 -8.97 16.24
CA ASP A 171 0.68 -9.11 17.70
C ASP A 171 2.03 -8.70 18.29
N THR A 172 3.12 -9.08 17.64
CA THR A 172 4.48 -8.75 18.07
C THR A 172 4.73 -7.24 17.99
N PHE A 173 4.32 -6.59 16.90
CA PHE A 173 4.51 -5.14 16.72
C PHE A 173 3.66 -4.32 17.71
N ALA A 174 2.41 -4.74 17.95
CA ALA A 174 1.54 -4.12 18.94
C ALA A 174 2.11 -4.27 20.37
N GLU A 175 2.62 -5.45 20.73
CA GLU A 175 3.26 -5.71 22.02
C GLU A 175 4.52 -4.85 22.22
N TRP A 176 5.32 -4.65 21.18
CA TRP A 176 6.52 -3.80 21.23
C TRP A 176 6.20 -2.31 21.30
N GLY A 177 4.97 -1.90 20.93
CA GLY A 177 4.56 -0.49 20.88
C GLY A 177 5.06 0.23 19.62
N VAL A 178 5.19 -0.47 18.51
CA VAL A 178 5.48 0.09 17.18
C VAL A 178 4.28 0.93 16.72
N GLU A 179 4.53 2.10 16.10
CA GLU A 179 3.48 3.01 15.65
C GLU A 179 3.52 3.35 14.15
N TYR A 180 4.45 2.76 13.40
CA TYR A 180 4.51 2.83 11.93
C TYR A 180 5.02 1.50 11.36
N PHE A 181 4.42 1.02 10.28
CA PHE A 181 4.82 -0.22 9.64
C PHE A 181 4.89 -0.08 8.13
N LYS A 182 6.10 -0.25 7.55
CA LYS A 182 6.31 -0.35 6.11
C LYS A 182 6.27 -1.82 5.69
N TYR A 183 5.35 -2.16 4.80
CA TYR A 183 5.18 -3.51 4.27
C TYR A 183 5.51 -3.56 2.80
N ASP A 184 6.66 -4.13 2.47
CA ASP A 184 7.25 -4.13 1.14
C ASP A 184 6.70 -5.27 0.24
N PHE A 185 7.25 -5.45 -0.96
CA PHE A 185 6.76 -6.40 -1.96
C PHE A 185 7.85 -7.39 -2.44
N CYS A 186 9.04 -7.39 -1.83
CA CYS A 186 10.12 -8.33 -2.14
C CYS A 186 9.67 -9.76 -1.90
N HIS A 187 10.09 -10.67 -2.78
CA HIS A 187 9.76 -12.11 -2.70
C HIS A 187 8.26 -12.42 -2.54
N ASN A 188 7.38 -11.53 -3.04
CA ASN A 188 5.94 -11.75 -3.00
C ASN A 188 5.55 -13.01 -3.77
N VAL A 189 4.69 -13.82 -3.16
CA VAL A 189 4.08 -14.99 -3.77
C VAL A 189 2.61 -14.67 -4.07
N PRO A 190 2.26 -14.41 -5.32
CA PRO A 190 0.88 -14.06 -5.68
C PRO A 190 -0.10 -15.19 -5.35
N ILE A 191 -1.28 -14.82 -4.90
CA ILE A 191 -2.38 -15.76 -4.69
C ILE A 191 -2.79 -16.36 -6.04
N PRO A 192 -2.90 -17.69 -6.15
CA PRO A 192 -3.33 -18.32 -7.40
C PRO A 192 -4.76 -17.94 -7.79
N MET A 193 -4.98 -17.54 -9.03
CA MET A 193 -6.32 -17.24 -9.59
C MET A 193 -7.18 -18.50 -9.87
N ARG A 194 -6.66 -19.69 -9.63
CA ARG A 194 -7.34 -20.96 -9.88
C ARG A 194 -7.85 -21.58 -8.59
N ALA A 195 -9.13 -21.95 -8.57
CA ALA A 195 -9.73 -22.78 -7.53
C ALA A 195 -9.53 -24.28 -7.81
N PRO A 196 -9.54 -25.14 -6.78
CA PRO A 196 -9.68 -26.58 -6.96
C PRO A 196 -11.07 -26.94 -7.51
N TYR A 197 -11.20 -28.13 -8.06
CA TYR A 197 -12.49 -28.76 -8.33
C TYR A 197 -12.97 -29.45 -7.07
N ILE A 198 -14.22 -29.25 -6.68
CA ILE A 198 -14.80 -29.74 -5.41
C ILE A 198 -15.76 -30.89 -5.69
N GLU A 199 -15.52 -32.04 -5.08
CA GLU A 199 -16.37 -33.24 -5.19
C GLU A 199 -17.41 -33.28 -4.07
N TYR A 200 -17.01 -32.89 -2.87
CA TYR A 200 -17.85 -32.85 -1.68
C TYR A 200 -17.21 -31.94 -0.63
N ILE A 201 -18.01 -31.58 0.36
CA ILE A 201 -17.48 -31.09 1.64
C ILE A 201 -17.83 -32.10 2.74
N CYS A 202 -16.96 -32.21 3.75
CA CYS A 202 -17.24 -32.99 4.97
C CYS A 202 -16.95 -32.09 6.18
N VAL A 203 -17.91 -31.96 7.07
CA VAL A 203 -17.79 -31.18 8.31
C VAL A 203 -17.76 -32.15 9.48
N SER A 204 -16.74 -32.06 10.33
CA SER A 204 -16.60 -32.91 11.53
C SER A 204 -16.09 -32.08 12.71
N ASN A 205 -16.51 -32.45 13.92
CA ASN A 205 -15.93 -31.92 15.16
C ASN A 205 -14.62 -32.65 15.55
N ALA A 206 -13.89 -32.12 16.52
CA ALA A 206 -12.56 -32.60 16.88
C ALA A 206 -12.56 -34.01 17.50
N ASP A 207 -13.61 -34.37 18.20
CA ASP A 207 -13.74 -35.70 18.89
C ASP A 207 -14.38 -36.80 18.02
N GLY A 208 -14.81 -36.42 16.79
CA GLY A 208 -15.44 -37.38 15.85
C GLY A 208 -16.86 -37.80 16.22
N SER A 209 -17.50 -37.15 17.19
CA SER A 209 -18.89 -37.44 17.57
C SER A 209 -19.90 -36.93 16.54
N PHE A 210 -19.51 -35.99 15.72
CA PHE A 210 -20.28 -35.43 14.59
C PHE A 210 -19.45 -35.47 13.32
N GLU A 211 -20.02 -36.03 12.26
CA GLU A 211 -19.48 -35.95 10.91
C GLU A 211 -20.62 -35.98 9.89
N THR A 212 -20.60 -35.09 8.93
CA THR A 212 -21.54 -35.06 7.81
C THR A 212 -20.82 -34.76 6.51
N THR A 213 -21.19 -35.46 5.44
CA THR A 213 -20.64 -35.27 4.10
C THR A 213 -21.74 -34.80 3.16
N ILE A 214 -21.49 -33.69 2.44
CA ILE A 214 -22.43 -33.09 1.52
C ILE A 214 -21.80 -33.12 0.11
N PRO A 215 -22.42 -33.84 -0.85
CA PRO A 215 -21.89 -33.97 -2.20
C PRO A 215 -22.03 -32.68 -2.99
N ALA A 216 -21.26 -32.56 -4.08
CA ALA A 216 -21.28 -31.41 -4.99
C ALA A 216 -22.69 -31.05 -5.51
N ASP A 217 -23.54 -32.05 -5.70
CA ASP A 217 -24.90 -31.88 -6.25
C ASP A 217 -25.86 -31.15 -5.30
N ASP A 218 -25.57 -31.12 -4.01
CA ASP A 218 -26.40 -30.46 -3.00
C ASP A 218 -26.01 -28.97 -2.80
N ALA A 219 -24.99 -28.49 -3.52
CA ALA A 219 -24.59 -27.10 -3.46
C ALA A 219 -25.47 -26.21 -4.33
N ALA A 220 -25.82 -25.04 -3.82
CA ALA A 220 -26.36 -23.96 -4.63
C ALA A 220 -25.21 -23.29 -5.41
N LEU A 221 -25.33 -23.22 -6.74
CA LEU A 221 -24.27 -22.75 -7.65
C LEU A 221 -24.62 -21.38 -8.21
N PHE A 222 -23.61 -20.48 -8.23
CA PHE A 222 -23.76 -19.12 -8.74
C PHE A 222 -22.68 -18.80 -9.78
N GLY A 223 -22.99 -17.87 -10.69
CA GLY A 223 -22.08 -17.43 -11.74
C GLY A 223 -21.68 -18.54 -12.71
N ASP A 224 -20.38 -18.72 -12.92
CA ASP A 224 -19.81 -19.76 -13.81
C ASP A 224 -19.70 -21.15 -13.14
N ALA A 225 -20.08 -21.27 -11.86
CA ALA A 225 -20.04 -22.54 -11.14
C ALA A 225 -21.03 -23.54 -11.76
N LYS A 226 -20.58 -24.79 -11.96
CA LYS A 226 -21.37 -25.85 -12.57
C LYS A 226 -20.91 -27.23 -12.13
N ILE A 227 -21.85 -28.18 -12.12
CA ILE A 227 -21.53 -29.60 -11.97
C ILE A 227 -20.94 -30.14 -13.27
N MET A 228 -19.88 -30.89 -13.13
CA MET A 228 -19.22 -31.65 -14.20
C MET A 228 -19.19 -33.13 -13.84
N GLU A 229 -19.18 -33.99 -14.86
CA GLU A 229 -19.13 -35.45 -14.68
C GLU A 229 -17.73 -35.98 -15.00
N ASP A 230 -17.28 -36.95 -14.21
CA ASP A 230 -16.06 -37.72 -14.45
C ASP A 230 -16.17 -39.11 -13.86
N GLU A 231 -16.30 -40.13 -14.72
CA GLU A 231 -16.46 -41.52 -14.34
C GLU A 231 -15.29 -42.09 -13.52
N ARG A 232 -14.18 -41.37 -13.43
CA ARG A 232 -13.00 -41.79 -12.64
C ARG A 232 -13.07 -41.38 -11.17
N LEU A 233 -14.09 -40.61 -10.79
CA LEU A 233 -14.33 -40.17 -9.42
C LEU A 233 -15.32 -41.12 -8.75
N ASP A 234 -15.15 -41.35 -7.45
CA ASP A 234 -16.08 -42.17 -6.68
C ASP A 234 -17.50 -41.59 -6.65
N SER A 235 -17.60 -40.24 -6.59
CA SER A 235 -18.87 -39.51 -6.66
C SER A 235 -19.40 -39.40 -8.10
N GLY A 236 -18.54 -39.58 -9.09
CA GLY A 236 -18.84 -39.32 -10.50
C GLY A 236 -19.00 -37.84 -10.89
N ARG A 237 -19.02 -36.93 -9.92
CA ARG A 237 -19.38 -35.51 -10.13
C ARG A 237 -18.50 -34.57 -9.32
N TYR A 238 -18.33 -33.33 -9.83
CA TYR A 238 -17.59 -32.27 -9.15
C TYR A 238 -18.03 -30.88 -9.57
N ILE A 239 -17.82 -29.86 -8.72
CA ILE A 239 -18.02 -28.46 -9.02
C ILE A 239 -16.78 -27.91 -9.73
N SER A 240 -17.00 -27.19 -10.83
CA SER A 240 -16.02 -26.36 -11.54
C SER A 240 -16.51 -24.91 -11.64
N GLY A 241 -15.65 -23.98 -12.09
CA GLY A 241 -16.05 -22.60 -12.33
C GLY A 241 -15.88 -21.65 -11.15
N LEU A 242 -15.27 -22.09 -10.04
CA LEU A 242 -15.01 -21.28 -8.85
C LEU A 242 -13.80 -20.34 -8.97
N SER A 243 -13.10 -20.37 -10.11
CA SER A 243 -11.86 -19.61 -10.34
C SER A 243 -12.11 -18.17 -10.72
N ALA A 244 -11.18 -17.27 -10.32
CA ALA A 244 -11.11 -15.90 -10.82
C ALA A 244 -12.38 -15.07 -10.56
N HIS A 245 -12.99 -15.24 -9.38
CA HIS A 245 -14.21 -14.52 -8.96
C HIS A 245 -15.36 -14.62 -9.99
N ARG A 246 -15.50 -15.77 -10.63
CA ARG A 246 -16.52 -15.97 -11.68
C ARG A 246 -17.72 -16.79 -11.21
N GLY A 247 -17.57 -17.52 -10.13
CA GLY A 247 -18.65 -18.31 -9.59
C GLY A 247 -18.34 -18.79 -8.18
N SER A 248 -19.40 -19.08 -7.43
CA SER A 248 -19.33 -19.62 -6.08
C SER A 248 -20.24 -20.84 -5.91
N ALA A 249 -20.00 -21.62 -4.88
CA ALA A 249 -20.81 -22.74 -4.48
C ALA A 249 -21.14 -22.61 -2.98
N VAL A 250 -22.43 -22.64 -2.66
CA VAL A 250 -22.91 -22.51 -1.28
C VAL A 250 -23.50 -23.84 -0.82
N PHE A 251 -22.97 -24.37 0.27
CA PHE A 251 -23.45 -25.55 0.96
C PHE A 251 -24.19 -25.13 2.22
N THR A 252 -25.24 -25.85 2.58
CA THR A 252 -25.93 -25.70 3.86
C THR A 252 -25.60 -26.91 4.73
N VAL A 253 -25.20 -26.67 5.98
CA VAL A 253 -24.91 -27.72 6.96
C VAL A 253 -25.60 -27.42 8.29
N GLU A 254 -26.15 -28.45 8.90
CA GLU A 254 -26.69 -28.36 10.25
C GLU A 254 -25.72 -29.03 11.23
N VAL A 255 -25.32 -28.29 12.28
CA VAL A 255 -24.43 -28.80 13.33
C VAL A 255 -25.12 -28.73 14.71
N PRO A 256 -24.83 -29.70 15.61
CA PRO A 256 -25.54 -29.80 16.89
C PRO A 256 -25.17 -28.70 17.88
N GLU A 257 -23.95 -28.20 17.84
CA GLU A 257 -23.39 -27.25 18.81
C GLU A 257 -22.54 -26.19 18.10
N ALA A 258 -22.45 -25.00 18.68
CA ALA A 258 -21.53 -23.97 18.22
C ALA A 258 -20.07 -24.32 18.59
N GLY A 259 -19.12 -24.06 17.72
CA GLY A 259 -17.70 -24.31 18.00
C GLY A 259 -16.81 -24.44 16.78
N GLU A 260 -15.57 -24.86 17.00
CA GLU A 260 -14.59 -25.15 15.95
C GLU A 260 -14.86 -26.52 15.31
N TYR A 261 -14.92 -26.52 13.98
CA TYR A 261 -15.10 -27.68 13.13
C TYR A 261 -13.98 -27.83 12.12
N SER A 262 -13.74 -29.05 11.66
CA SER A 262 -12.87 -29.35 10.54
C SER A 262 -13.71 -29.44 9.26
N LEU A 263 -13.51 -28.53 8.33
CA LEU A 263 -14.03 -28.61 6.97
C LEU A 263 -13.05 -29.36 6.09
N THR A 264 -13.38 -30.56 5.67
CA THR A 264 -12.63 -31.33 4.68
C THR A 264 -13.23 -31.12 3.30
N LEU A 265 -12.42 -30.61 2.39
CA LEU A 265 -12.76 -30.46 0.98
C LEU A 265 -12.32 -31.71 0.22
N GLY A 266 -13.25 -32.46 -0.37
CA GLY A 266 -12.97 -33.45 -1.38
C GLY A 266 -12.60 -32.76 -2.67
N ILE A 267 -11.34 -32.85 -3.08
CA ILE A 267 -10.82 -32.11 -4.23
C ILE A 267 -10.33 -33.04 -5.32
N ARG A 268 -10.73 -32.75 -6.57
CA ARG A 268 -10.15 -33.41 -7.73
C ARG A 268 -8.79 -32.80 -8.04
N LYS A 269 -7.78 -33.63 -7.97
CA LYS A 269 -6.40 -33.24 -8.25
C LYS A 269 -6.03 -33.43 -9.72
N LYS A 270 -6.03 -32.34 -10.49
CA LYS A 270 -5.42 -32.35 -11.82
C LYS A 270 -4.66 -31.06 -12.03
N SER A 271 -3.44 -30.89 -11.46
CA SER A 271 -2.48 -29.90 -11.94
C SER A 271 -1.21 -29.82 -11.10
N ASN A 272 -0.11 -29.38 -11.71
CA ASN A 272 1.17 -29.10 -11.06
C ASN A 272 1.22 -27.69 -10.42
N SER A 273 0.09 -27.00 -10.28
CA SER A 273 0.04 -25.63 -9.75
C SER A 273 -0.73 -25.57 -8.43
N PHE A 274 -0.34 -24.63 -7.58
CA PHE A 274 -1.12 -24.24 -6.43
C PHE A 274 -2.51 -23.75 -6.84
N LYS A 275 -3.48 -23.98 -5.98
CA LYS A 275 -4.85 -23.49 -6.07
C LYS A 275 -5.17 -22.69 -4.83
N TYR A 276 -6.14 -21.80 -4.91
CA TYR A 276 -6.58 -21.00 -3.77
C TYR A 276 -8.10 -21.04 -3.66
N LEU A 277 -8.57 -21.03 -2.44
CA LEU A 277 -9.99 -20.97 -2.13
C LEU A 277 -10.21 -20.11 -0.89
N GLU A 278 -11.23 -19.29 -0.93
CA GLU A 278 -11.83 -18.62 0.21
C GLU A 278 -13.08 -19.43 0.62
N VAL A 279 -13.22 -19.61 1.91
CA VAL A 279 -14.39 -20.24 2.56
C VAL A 279 -15.06 -19.16 3.36
N THR A 280 -16.29 -18.79 3.03
CA THR A 280 -17.08 -17.82 3.79
C THR A 280 -18.19 -18.54 4.54
N VAL A 281 -18.22 -18.40 5.87
CA VAL A 281 -19.22 -18.98 6.74
C VAL A 281 -20.24 -17.93 7.10
N ASN A 282 -21.54 -18.22 6.91
CA ASN A 282 -22.68 -17.38 7.23
C ASN A 282 -22.62 -15.95 6.62
N GLY A 283 -21.82 -15.77 5.54
CA GLY A 283 -21.63 -14.49 4.86
C GLY A 283 -20.66 -13.52 5.55
N GLU A 284 -20.08 -13.89 6.68
CA GLU A 284 -19.26 -13.01 7.52
C GLU A 284 -17.83 -13.54 7.71
N ASP A 285 -17.67 -14.70 8.31
CA ASP A 285 -16.37 -15.26 8.65
C ASP A 285 -15.64 -15.82 7.42
N LYS A 286 -14.44 -15.33 7.16
CA LYS A 286 -13.63 -15.69 6.00
C LYS A 286 -12.39 -16.47 6.38
N TYR A 287 -12.29 -17.65 5.83
CA TYR A 287 -11.14 -18.54 5.96
C TYR A 287 -10.50 -18.74 4.60
N THR A 288 -9.19 -18.73 4.52
CA THR A 288 -8.47 -18.89 3.26
C THR A 288 -7.61 -20.14 3.28
N THR A 289 -7.51 -20.80 2.13
CA THR A 289 -6.67 -21.97 2.02
C THR A 289 -5.97 -22.10 0.69
N THR A 290 -4.71 -22.53 0.72
CA THR A 290 -3.91 -22.83 -0.46
C THR A 290 -3.73 -24.33 -0.60
N VAL A 291 -4.24 -24.86 -1.70
CA VAL A 291 -4.12 -26.29 -2.02
C VAL A 291 -2.82 -26.53 -2.79
N PRO A 292 -1.89 -27.34 -2.29
CA PRO A 292 -0.60 -27.57 -2.94
C PRO A 292 -0.72 -28.34 -4.25
N PRO A 293 0.28 -28.25 -5.13
CA PRO A 293 0.35 -29.05 -6.34
C PRO A 293 0.39 -30.53 -6.02
N THR A 294 -0.23 -31.34 -6.88
CA THR A 294 -0.18 -32.80 -6.78
C THR A 294 0.47 -33.39 -7.99
N LYS A 295 1.60 -34.03 -7.81
CA LYS A 295 2.35 -34.66 -8.89
C LYS A 295 1.54 -35.83 -9.47
N GLY A 296 1.04 -35.65 -10.71
CA GLY A 296 0.77 -36.75 -11.65
C GLY A 296 -0.38 -37.72 -11.34
N SER A 297 -1.23 -37.47 -10.33
CA SER A 297 -2.31 -38.38 -9.97
C SER A 297 -3.67 -37.72 -10.19
N THR A 298 -4.59 -38.46 -10.81
CA THR A 298 -6.02 -38.16 -10.86
C THR A 298 -6.74 -38.59 -9.59
N ALA A 299 -5.98 -38.94 -8.53
CA ALA A 299 -6.52 -39.47 -7.28
C ALA A 299 -7.20 -38.34 -6.47
N ASP A 300 -8.24 -38.75 -5.77
CA ASP A 300 -8.98 -37.96 -4.81
C ASP A 300 -8.04 -37.34 -3.80
N GLY A 301 -8.13 -36.02 -3.65
CA GLY A 301 -7.40 -35.25 -2.67
C GLY A 301 -8.32 -34.82 -1.56
N ARG A 302 -7.79 -34.77 -0.35
CA ARG A 302 -8.46 -34.14 0.79
C ARG A 302 -7.66 -32.95 1.24
N HIS A 303 -8.35 -31.85 1.53
CA HIS A 303 -7.74 -30.65 2.08
C HIS A 303 -8.61 -30.14 3.23
N GLN A 304 -8.01 -29.81 4.36
CA GLN A 304 -8.73 -29.44 5.57
C GLN A 304 -8.53 -27.97 5.91
N VAL A 305 -9.60 -27.34 6.38
CA VAL A 305 -9.64 -25.98 6.90
C VAL A 305 -10.40 -26.02 8.22
N LYS A 306 -9.89 -25.35 9.25
CA LYS A 306 -10.64 -25.12 10.48
C LYS A 306 -11.58 -23.95 10.30
N ILE A 307 -12.82 -24.10 10.69
CA ILE A 307 -13.88 -23.09 10.63
C ILE A 307 -14.66 -23.06 11.93
N THR A 308 -15.28 -21.93 12.24
CA THR A 308 -16.22 -21.82 13.36
C THR A 308 -17.64 -21.87 12.83
N LEU A 309 -18.51 -22.64 13.47
CA LEU A 309 -19.93 -22.76 13.11
C LEU A 309 -20.81 -22.47 14.32
N GLU A 310 -21.98 -21.86 14.06
CA GLU A 310 -23.04 -21.68 15.04
C GLU A 310 -23.86 -22.97 15.19
N ALA A 311 -24.52 -23.16 16.34
CA ALA A 311 -25.44 -24.28 16.50
C ALA A 311 -26.64 -24.13 15.55
N GLY A 312 -27.01 -25.23 14.85
CA GLY A 312 -28.09 -25.22 13.86
C GLY A 312 -27.59 -25.06 12.43
N SER A 313 -28.33 -24.32 11.63
CA SER A 313 -28.10 -24.20 10.18
C SER A 313 -27.03 -23.17 9.86
N ASN A 314 -26.02 -23.56 9.11
CA ASN A 314 -24.95 -22.71 8.65
C ASN A 314 -24.80 -22.78 7.13
N THR A 315 -24.35 -21.70 6.50
CA THR A 315 -23.95 -21.68 5.10
C THR A 315 -22.44 -21.64 4.97
N ILE A 316 -21.90 -22.41 4.03
CA ILE A 316 -20.48 -22.46 3.68
C ILE A 316 -20.36 -22.14 2.20
N GLU A 317 -19.88 -20.94 1.88
CA GLU A 317 -19.62 -20.51 0.50
C GLU A 317 -18.15 -20.75 0.14
N LEU A 318 -17.93 -21.31 -1.05
CA LEU A 318 -16.62 -21.59 -1.62
C LEU A 318 -16.41 -20.79 -2.90
N GLU A 319 -15.39 -19.92 -2.94
CA GLU A 319 -15.00 -19.21 -4.15
C GLU A 319 -13.49 -18.94 -4.19
N ASN A 320 -12.98 -18.53 -5.35
CA ASN A 320 -11.68 -17.88 -5.45
C ASN A 320 -11.89 -16.43 -5.90
N PRO A 321 -11.73 -15.44 -5.00
CA PRO A 321 -12.02 -14.04 -5.29
C PRO A 321 -10.95 -13.38 -6.18
N VAL A 322 -9.81 -14.05 -6.43
CA VAL A 322 -8.65 -13.45 -7.11
C VAL A 322 -8.81 -13.55 -8.62
N ALA A 323 -9.19 -12.45 -9.28
CA ALA A 323 -9.31 -12.36 -10.72
C ALA A 323 -8.07 -11.77 -11.41
N SER A 324 -7.19 -11.10 -10.65
CA SER A 324 -6.03 -10.39 -11.18
C SER A 324 -4.86 -10.37 -10.19
N ARG A 325 -3.69 -9.89 -10.65
CA ARG A 325 -2.56 -9.61 -9.73
C ARG A 325 -2.87 -8.44 -8.79
N GLN A 326 -3.70 -7.50 -9.22
CA GLN A 326 -4.16 -6.39 -8.36
C GLN A 326 -4.98 -6.93 -7.20
N ASP A 327 -5.92 -7.84 -7.44
CA ASP A 327 -6.72 -8.47 -6.39
C ASP A 327 -5.83 -9.28 -5.42
N SER A 328 -4.87 -10.02 -5.98
CA SER A 328 -3.91 -10.77 -5.15
C SER A 328 -3.15 -9.84 -4.20
N ALA A 329 -2.61 -8.74 -4.70
CA ALA A 329 -1.90 -7.76 -3.88
C ALA A 329 -2.84 -7.12 -2.85
N ALA A 330 -4.00 -6.64 -3.30
CA ALA A 330 -4.98 -5.98 -2.43
C ALA A 330 -5.44 -6.89 -1.27
N ILE A 331 -5.77 -8.15 -1.54
CA ILE A 331 -6.18 -9.13 -0.51
C ILE A 331 -5.07 -9.36 0.51
N GLN A 332 -3.81 -9.53 0.06
CA GLN A 332 -2.68 -9.77 0.95
C GLN A 332 -2.38 -8.55 1.84
N TYR A 333 -2.33 -7.35 1.24
CA TYR A 333 -2.10 -6.12 2.01
C TYR A 333 -3.26 -5.80 2.97
N ALA A 334 -4.51 -5.96 2.52
CA ALA A 334 -5.67 -5.76 3.39
C ALA A 334 -5.73 -6.77 4.54
N LYS A 335 -5.23 -8.00 4.36
CA LYS A 335 -5.09 -8.97 5.45
C LYS A 335 -4.17 -8.43 6.55
N MET A 336 -2.98 -7.96 6.20
CA MET A 336 -2.06 -7.35 7.17
C MET A 336 -2.69 -6.15 7.86
N GLY A 337 -3.38 -5.27 7.11
CA GLY A 337 -4.07 -4.11 7.69
C GLY A 337 -5.09 -4.49 8.76
N ARG A 338 -5.91 -5.53 8.50
CA ARG A 338 -6.87 -6.05 9.50
C ARG A 338 -6.16 -6.64 10.72
N GLU A 339 -5.07 -7.38 10.53
CA GLU A 339 -4.32 -7.95 11.65
C GLU A 339 -3.66 -6.87 12.51
N LEU A 340 -3.15 -5.79 11.93
CA LEU A 340 -2.61 -4.66 12.69
C LEU A 340 -3.70 -4.00 13.55
N MET A 341 -4.88 -3.74 13.00
CA MET A 341 -6.01 -3.16 13.76
C MET A 341 -6.48 -4.10 14.87
N ARG A 342 -6.63 -5.40 14.58
CA ARG A 342 -6.98 -6.42 15.59
C ARG A 342 -5.96 -6.43 16.74
N ALA A 343 -4.68 -6.53 16.40
CA ALA A 343 -3.60 -6.68 17.38
C ALA A 343 -3.47 -5.46 18.31
N THR A 344 -3.58 -4.24 17.78
CA THR A 344 -3.51 -3.02 18.61
C THR A 344 -4.70 -2.90 19.54
N ALA A 345 -5.92 -3.17 19.06
CA ALA A 345 -7.13 -3.15 19.87
C ALA A 345 -7.10 -4.23 20.98
N GLU A 346 -6.79 -5.48 20.62
CA GLU A 346 -6.70 -6.58 21.60
C GLU A 346 -5.59 -6.38 22.62
N TYR A 347 -4.44 -5.79 22.21
CA TYR A 347 -3.37 -5.46 23.14
C TYR A 347 -3.82 -4.39 24.16
N ALA A 348 -4.49 -3.34 23.68
CA ALA A 348 -5.00 -2.27 24.54
C ALA A 348 -6.03 -2.80 25.54
N ASP A 349 -7.01 -3.59 25.08
CA ASP A 349 -8.03 -4.19 25.94
C ASP A 349 -7.43 -5.12 27.01
N ARG A 350 -6.53 -5.99 26.61
CA ARG A 350 -5.88 -6.97 27.52
C ARG A 350 -5.04 -6.29 28.60
N ASN A 351 -4.42 -5.16 28.28
CA ASN A 351 -3.53 -4.44 29.21
C ASN A 351 -4.19 -3.24 29.91
N GLY A 352 -5.44 -2.90 29.54
CA GLY A 352 -6.14 -1.73 30.08
C GLY A 352 -5.44 -0.40 29.76
N THR A 353 -4.87 -0.29 28.55
CA THR A 353 -4.14 0.89 28.06
C THR A 353 -4.90 1.55 26.92
N GLU A 354 -4.51 2.78 26.56
CA GLU A 354 -4.96 3.38 25.30
C GLU A 354 -4.39 2.60 24.11
N GLU A 355 -5.20 2.47 23.05
CA GLU A 355 -4.76 1.87 21.80
C GLU A 355 -3.68 2.74 21.14
N ARG A 356 -2.65 2.08 20.61
CA ARG A 356 -1.60 2.71 19.79
C ARG A 356 -1.72 2.22 18.36
N PRO A 357 -2.52 2.91 17.54
CA PRO A 357 -2.71 2.49 16.16
C PRO A 357 -1.42 2.63 15.36
N ILE A 358 -1.19 1.68 14.46
CA ILE A 358 0.02 1.63 13.63
C ILE A 358 -0.28 2.27 12.27
N VAL A 359 0.46 3.31 11.89
CA VAL A 359 0.43 3.84 10.52
C VAL A 359 0.88 2.75 9.56
N TYR A 360 0.02 2.36 8.63
CA TYR A 360 0.30 1.28 7.71
C TYR A 360 0.67 1.78 6.31
N SER A 361 1.94 1.59 5.94
CA SER A 361 2.53 1.98 4.66
C SER A 361 2.69 0.78 3.73
N ILE A 362 1.96 0.79 2.63
CA ILE A 362 1.99 -0.21 1.56
C ILE A 362 3.09 0.15 0.56
N CYS A 363 4.09 -0.74 0.38
CA CYS A 363 5.25 -0.50 -0.48
C CYS A 363 5.34 -1.52 -1.61
N GLU A 364 4.43 -1.45 -2.61
CA GLU A 364 4.45 -2.37 -3.76
C GLU A 364 4.94 -1.71 -5.06
N TRP A 365 5.59 -0.56 -4.96
CA TRP A 365 6.28 0.16 -6.04
C TRP A 365 5.39 0.56 -7.23
N GLY A 366 4.07 0.70 -7.03
CA GLY A 366 3.11 1.04 -8.10
C GLY A 366 2.81 -0.08 -9.09
N ARG A 367 3.34 -1.30 -8.91
CA ARG A 367 3.24 -2.40 -9.88
C ARG A 367 1.82 -2.89 -10.13
N ASN A 368 1.02 -2.99 -9.05
CA ASN A 368 -0.35 -3.47 -9.12
C ASN A 368 -1.37 -2.33 -8.95
N LEU A 369 -0.97 -1.09 -9.30
CA LEU A 369 -1.80 0.11 -9.27
C LEU A 369 -2.42 0.35 -7.86
N PRO A 370 -1.58 0.45 -6.79
CA PRO A 370 -2.06 0.48 -5.40
C PRO A 370 -2.98 1.66 -5.11
N TRP A 371 -2.88 2.76 -5.83
CA TRP A 371 -3.83 3.86 -5.72
C TRP A 371 -5.30 3.48 -5.99
N ARG A 372 -5.56 2.34 -6.66
CA ARG A 372 -6.93 1.88 -6.94
C ARG A 372 -7.57 1.11 -5.78
N TRP A 373 -6.77 0.56 -4.89
CA TRP A 373 -7.23 -0.31 -3.80
C TRP A 373 -6.57 0.00 -2.45
N GLY A 374 -5.48 0.74 -2.44
CA GLY A 374 -4.69 1.01 -1.23
C GLY A 374 -5.49 1.70 -0.12
N ALA A 375 -6.43 2.60 -0.49
CA ALA A 375 -7.31 3.24 0.48
C ALA A 375 -8.24 2.28 1.25
N ALA A 376 -8.47 1.08 0.75
CA ALA A 376 -9.21 0.03 1.44
C ALA A 376 -8.29 -0.98 2.18
N ALA A 377 -6.98 -0.78 2.12
CA ALA A 377 -6.00 -1.71 2.68
C ALA A 377 -5.04 -1.09 3.70
N GLY A 378 -4.76 0.22 3.62
CA GLY A 378 -3.81 0.91 4.51
C GLY A 378 -3.88 2.43 4.44
N ASN A 379 -3.01 3.11 5.19
CA ASN A 379 -3.00 4.57 5.29
C ASN A 379 -2.27 5.26 4.13
N LEU A 380 -1.26 4.64 3.55
CA LEU A 380 -0.51 5.19 2.43
C LEU A 380 0.03 4.08 1.54
N TRP A 381 0.35 4.41 0.28
CA TRP A 381 0.83 3.44 -0.70
C TRP A 381 1.82 4.06 -1.69
N ARG A 382 2.96 3.38 -1.88
CA ARG A 382 3.99 3.73 -2.85
C ARG A 382 3.44 3.67 -4.27
N THR A 383 3.59 4.76 -4.99
CA THR A 383 3.03 4.93 -6.35
C THR A 383 4.03 4.61 -7.46
N THR A 384 5.31 4.56 -7.14
CA THR A 384 6.43 4.41 -8.08
C THR A 384 7.51 3.47 -7.54
N PRO A 385 8.44 2.99 -8.39
CA PRO A 385 9.71 2.42 -7.94
C PRO A 385 10.51 3.40 -7.07
N ASP A 386 11.56 2.89 -6.42
CA ASP A 386 12.37 3.64 -5.46
C ASP A 386 13.00 4.88 -6.05
N ILE A 387 12.97 5.97 -5.26
CA ILE A 387 13.61 7.23 -5.55
C ILE A 387 15.14 7.10 -5.50
N GLN A 388 15.80 7.92 -6.31
CA GLN A 388 17.24 8.11 -6.26
C GLN A 388 17.55 9.60 -6.07
N ALA A 389 18.62 9.90 -5.35
CA ALA A 389 19.05 11.27 -5.04
C ALA A 389 19.61 12.01 -6.26
N ASN A 390 18.77 12.17 -7.29
CA ASN A 390 19.07 12.95 -8.49
C ASN A 390 17.79 13.54 -9.10
N TRP A 391 17.94 14.65 -9.81
CA TRP A 391 16.81 15.39 -10.37
C TRP A 391 15.91 14.58 -11.31
N LYS A 392 16.50 13.72 -12.15
CA LYS A 392 15.75 12.89 -13.09
C LYS A 392 14.77 11.95 -12.36
N SER A 393 15.19 11.37 -11.24
CA SER A 393 14.35 10.50 -10.43
C SER A 393 13.23 11.30 -9.77
N VAL A 394 13.55 12.43 -9.12
CA VAL A 394 12.57 13.31 -8.49
C VAL A 394 11.50 13.76 -9.49
N LEU A 395 11.92 14.27 -10.66
CA LEU A 395 11.00 14.70 -11.70
C LEU A 395 10.14 13.54 -12.25
N GLY A 396 10.74 12.37 -12.46
CA GLY A 396 10.02 11.20 -12.96
C GLY A 396 8.92 10.73 -12.01
N ILE A 397 9.19 10.73 -10.72
CA ILE A 397 8.23 10.36 -9.67
C ILE A 397 7.12 11.42 -9.55
N TYR A 398 7.47 12.71 -9.54
CA TYR A 398 6.51 13.80 -9.57
C TYR A 398 5.52 13.66 -10.73
N GLU A 399 6.01 13.40 -11.95
CA GLU A 399 5.17 13.28 -13.16
C GLU A 399 4.14 12.14 -13.07
N VAL A 400 4.43 11.10 -12.31
CA VAL A 400 3.46 10.02 -12.02
C VAL A 400 2.49 10.46 -10.93
N ASN A 401 3.01 10.85 -9.77
CA ASN A 401 2.22 11.04 -8.56
C ASN A 401 1.25 12.23 -8.65
N VAL A 402 1.63 13.32 -9.30
CA VAL A 402 0.78 14.52 -9.46
C VAL A 402 -0.54 14.24 -10.19
N ASN A 403 -0.62 13.16 -10.97
CA ASN A 403 -1.84 12.74 -11.68
C ASN A 403 -2.78 11.89 -10.82
N LEU A 404 -2.35 11.47 -9.64
CA LEU A 404 -3.08 10.54 -8.79
C LEU A 404 -3.94 11.24 -7.72
N PHE A 405 -4.09 12.57 -7.81
CA PHE A 405 -4.78 13.42 -6.82
C PHE A 405 -6.15 12.94 -6.36
N LYS A 406 -6.91 12.24 -7.19
CA LYS A 406 -8.26 11.76 -6.88
C LYS A 406 -8.30 10.47 -6.04
N TYR A 407 -7.14 9.88 -5.76
CA TYR A 407 -7.05 8.64 -4.99
C TYR A 407 -6.61 8.88 -3.56
N SER A 408 -5.92 10.00 -3.29
CA SER A 408 -5.52 10.38 -1.94
C SER A 408 -6.54 11.29 -1.26
N GLY A 409 -6.45 11.37 0.06
CA GLY A 409 -7.27 12.22 0.90
C GLY A 409 -7.03 11.89 2.36
N LYS A 410 -7.72 12.57 3.26
CA LYS A 410 -7.56 12.43 4.70
C LYS A 410 -7.50 10.97 5.17
N GLY A 411 -6.41 10.60 5.83
CA GLY A 411 -6.16 9.24 6.33
C GLY A 411 -5.64 8.24 5.28
N ASN A 412 -5.57 8.62 3.99
CA ASN A 412 -5.20 7.74 2.88
C ASN A 412 -4.37 8.50 1.84
N TRP A 413 -3.06 8.20 1.71
CA TRP A 413 -2.12 9.04 0.97
C TRP A 413 -1.40 8.31 -0.17
N ASN A 414 -1.26 9.01 -1.31
CA ASN A 414 -0.29 8.62 -2.33
C ASN A 414 1.12 8.89 -1.81
N ASP A 415 1.98 7.88 -1.85
CA ASP A 415 3.37 7.98 -1.40
C ASP A 415 4.32 7.96 -2.61
N PRO A 416 4.94 9.12 -2.95
CA PRO A 416 5.92 9.22 -4.02
C PRO A 416 7.33 8.78 -3.59
N ASP A 417 7.49 8.16 -2.43
CA ASP A 417 8.75 7.79 -1.78
C ASP A 417 9.39 8.91 -0.94
N MET A 418 10.47 8.56 -0.28
CA MET A 418 11.18 9.38 0.69
C MET A 418 11.72 10.68 0.10
N LEU A 419 12.00 11.64 0.98
CA LEU A 419 12.69 12.87 0.64
C LEU A 419 14.21 12.63 0.52
N GLU A 420 14.77 13.06 -0.61
CA GLU A 420 16.21 13.06 -0.89
C GLU A 420 16.80 14.48 -0.79
N VAL A 421 16.15 15.37 -0.05
CA VAL A 421 16.59 16.75 0.14
C VAL A 421 17.94 16.78 0.87
N GLY A 422 18.96 17.31 0.20
CA GLY A 422 20.33 17.34 0.70
C GLY A 422 21.17 16.12 0.34
N ASN A 423 20.58 15.09 -0.26
CA ASN A 423 21.28 13.89 -0.71
C ASN A 423 21.75 14.01 -2.17
N GLY A 424 22.79 13.24 -2.51
CA GLY A 424 23.26 13.06 -3.89
C GLY A 424 23.78 14.33 -4.54
N ASP A 425 23.36 14.57 -5.80
CA ASP A 425 23.83 15.68 -6.62
C ASP A 425 22.78 16.75 -6.88
N LEU A 426 21.69 16.78 -6.07
CA LEU A 426 20.65 17.79 -6.17
C LEU A 426 21.19 19.18 -5.84
N THR A 427 20.96 20.16 -6.73
CA THR A 427 21.27 21.57 -6.48
C THR A 427 20.37 22.17 -5.40
N ALA A 428 20.70 23.33 -4.88
CA ALA A 428 19.88 24.03 -3.89
C ALA A 428 18.45 24.31 -4.41
N GLU A 429 18.31 24.69 -5.68
CA GLU A 429 17.00 24.90 -6.30
C GLU A 429 16.22 23.58 -6.47
N GLU A 430 16.89 22.49 -6.85
CA GLU A 430 16.27 21.17 -6.98
C GLU A 430 15.83 20.60 -5.63
N ASN A 431 16.61 20.78 -4.57
CA ASN A 431 16.24 20.46 -3.20
C ASN A 431 14.98 21.20 -2.74
N ARG A 432 14.92 22.51 -2.99
CA ARG A 432 13.75 23.35 -2.68
C ARG A 432 12.53 22.92 -3.49
N SER A 433 12.73 22.61 -4.77
CA SER A 433 11.67 22.12 -5.66
C SER A 433 11.16 20.76 -5.23
N HIS A 434 12.05 19.82 -4.89
CA HIS A 434 11.69 18.50 -4.40
C HIS A 434 10.78 18.59 -3.17
N PHE A 435 11.19 19.33 -2.15
CA PHE A 435 10.41 19.54 -0.94
C PHE A 435 9.04 20.20 -1.23
N THR A 436 9.04 21.27 -2.03
CA THR A 436 7.81 21.99 -2.40
C THR A 436 6.82 21.08 -3.12
N LEU A 437 7.28 20.29 -4.09
CA LEU A 437 6.42 19.39 -4.86
C LEU A 437 5.81 18.30 -3.98
N TRP A 438 6.57 17.70 -3.04
CA TRP A 438 6.04 16.74 -2.08
C TRP A 438 4.98 17.37 -1.18
N CYS A 439 5.22 18.57 -0.64
CA CYS A 439 4.23 19.30 0.16
C CYS A 439 2.95 19.63 -0.63
N PHE A 440 3.06 20.06 -1.87
CA PHE A 440 1.89 20.32 -2.70
C PHE A 440 1.12 19.04 -3.05
N MET A 441 1.81 17.93 -3.19
CA MET A 441 1.18 16.63 -3.42
C MET A 441 0.57 15.99 -2.16
N ALA A 442 0.64 16.64 -0.99
CA ALA A 442 0.22 16.06 0.29
C ALA A 442 0.84 14.66 0.49
N ALA A 443 2.14 14.56 0.28
CA ALA A 443 2.89 13.33 0.33
C ALA A 443 3.45 13.07 1.73
N PRO A 444 3.61 11.82 2.16
CA PRO A 444 4.38 11.53 3.37
C PRO A 444 5.77 12.17 3.29
N LEU A 445 6.15 12.93 4.32
CA LEU A 445 7.45 13.59 4.41
C LEU A 445 8.41 12.72 5.24
N ILE A 446 8.94 11.67 4.62
CA ILE A 446 9.89 10.74 5.26
C ILE A 446 11.30 11.06 4.76
N LEU A 447 12.16 11.51 5.67
CA LEU A 447 13.54 11.90 5.40
C LEU A 447 14.40 10.67 5.07
N GLY A 448 15.24 10.76 4.03
CA GLY A 448 16.16 9.71 3.64
C GLY A 448 17.65 10.03 3.92
N ASN A 449 17.97 11.18 4.52
CA ASN A 449 19.33 11.66 4.73
C ASN A 449 19.88 11.35 6.16
N ASP A 450 21.19 11.57 6.37
CA ASP A 450 21.80 11.49 7.70
C ASP A 450 21.54 12.79 8.49
N VAL A 451 20.48 12.80 9.27
CA VAL A 451 20.08 13.98 10.05
C VAL A 451 21.06 14.35 11.18
N ARG A 452 22.02 13.46 11.50
CA ARG A 452 23.09 13.74 12.50
C ARG A 452 24.05 14.80 11.98
N GLU A 453 24.16 14.98 10.65
CA GLU A 453 24.97 16.03 10.02
C GLU A 453 24.47 17.46 10.33
N PHE A 454 23.24 17.60 10.86
CA PHE A 454 22.72 18.88 11.33
C PHE A 454 23.27 19.30 12.70
N ILE A 455 24.00 18.40 13.37
CA ILE A 455 24.63 18.66 14.65
C ILE A 455 26.14 18.78 14.43
N ARG A 456 26.71 19.94 14.82
CA ARG A 456 28.15 20.17 14.73
C ARG A 456 28.93 19.34 15.75
N GLU A 457 30.23 19.22 15.57
CA GLU A 457 31.13 18.46 16.47
C GLU A 457 31.07 18.95 17.92
N ASP A 458 30.74 20.22 18.16
CA ASP A 458 30.58 20.79 19.50
C ASP A 458 29.20 20.52 20.13
N GLY A 459 28.34 19.73 19.45
CA GLY A 459 26.99 19.40 19.88
C GLY A 459 25.95 20.50 19.61
N THR A 460 26.30 21.61 18.96
CA THR A 460 25.36 22.67 18.59
C THR A 460 24.70 22.36 17.25
N VAL A 461 23.48 22.87 17.06
CA VAL A 461 22.75 22.76 15.78
C VAL A 461 23.36 23.67 14.74
N ASP A 462 23.55 23.17 13.52
CA ASP A 462 23.95 23.99 12.37
C ASP A 462 22.74 24.73 11.77
N THR A 463 22.35 25.83 12.39
CA THR A 463 21.22 26.67 11.94
C THR A 463 21.44 27.32 10.56
N GLU A 464 22.67 27.31 10.04
CA GLU A 464 22.98 27.82 8.70
C GLU A 464 22.89 26.74 7.62
N ASN A 465 22.69 25.47 8.00
CA ASN A 465 22.54 24.38 7.07
C ASN A 465 21.28 24.56 6.18
N GLU A 466 21.48 24.72 4.88
CA GLU A 466 20.39 24.99 3.91
C GLU A 466 19.39 23.83 3.82
N THR A 467 19.85 22.58 3.95
CA THR A 467 18.97 21.40 3.97
C THR A 467 18.04 21.44 5.20
N LEU A 468 18.59 21.73 6.37
CA LEU A 468 17.79 21.84 7.59
C LEU A 468 16.75 22.97 7.49
N LYS A 469 17.14 24.13 6.93
CA LYS A 469 16.21 25.27 6.68
C LYS A 469 15.05 24.87 5.77
N ILE A 470 15.31 24.10 4.71
CA ILE A 470 14.26 23.61 3.80
C ILE A 470 13.34 22.64 4.55
N LEU A 471 13.90 21.65 5.23
CA LEU A 471 13.15 20.57 5.90
C LEU A 471 12.33 21.05 7.12
N THR A 472 12.70 22.19 7.71
CA THR A 472 12.00 22.77 8.87
C THR A 472 11.16 24.01 8.52
N ASP A 473 10.98 24.32 7.21
CA ASP A 473 10.15 25.46 6.80
C ASP A 473 8.66 25.21 7.14
N ARG A 474 8.19 25.91 8.16
CA ARG A 474 6.85 25.70 8.74
C ARG A 474 5.73 26.11 7.79
N ASP A 475 5.94 27.11 6.94
CA ASP A 475 4.91 27.56 6.00
C ASP A 475 4.71 26.53 4.89
N MET A 476 5.80 25.93 4.42
CA MET A 476 5.73 24.85 3.44
C MET A 476 5.16 23.55 4.03
N ILE A 477 5.59 23.19 5.26
CA ILE A 477 5.00 22.05 5.99
C ILE A 477 3.50 22.27 6.21
N ALA A 478 3.05 23.48 6.51
CA ALA A 478 1.63 23.78 6.67
C ALA A 478 0.81 23.57 5.37
N ILE A 479 1.42 23.71 4.19
CA ILE A 479 0.77 23.33 2.92
C ILE A 479 0.59 21.81 2.82
N ASP A 480 1.59 21.03 3.25
CA ASP A 480 1.50 19.57 3.26
C ASP A 480 0.46 19.08 4.27
N GLN A 481 0.55 19.58 5.50
CA GLN A 481 -0.24 19.16 6.65
C GLN A 481 -1.63 19.80 6.74
N ASP A 482 -2.08 20.48 5.67
CA ASP A 482 -3.40 21.10 5.64
C ASP A 482 -4.51 20.08 5.84
N SER A 483 -5.42 20.35 6.80
CA SER A 483 -6.43 19.41 7.28
C SER A 483 -7.54 19.09 6.26
N LEU A 484 -7.66 19.85 5.16
CA LEU A 484 -8.52 19.51 4.04
C LEU A 484 -8.09 18.19 3.38
N GLY A 485 -6.78 17.87 3.41
CA GLY A 485 -6.23 16.63 2.90
C GLY A 485 -6.23 16.50 1.38
N GLU A 486 -6.33 17.59 0.65
CA GLU A 486 -6.35 17.58 -0.82
C GLU A 486 -4.93 17.61 -1.40
N GLN A 487 -4.67 16.76 -2.39
CA GLN A 487 -3.48 16.84 -3.23
C GLN A 487 -3.65 17.94 -4.29
N CYS A 488 -2.57 18.62 -4.66
CA CYS A 488 -2.59 19.64 -5.71
C CYS A 488 -3.03 19.09 -7.07
N ARG A 489 -3.50 19.98 -7.93
CA ARG A 489 -3.88 19.67 -9.33
C ARG A 489 -3.15 20.60 -10.31
N ARG A 490 -2.73 20.04 -11.43
CA ARG A 490 -2.16 20.81 -12.54
C ARG A 490 -3.27 21.55 -13.28
N ILE A 491 -3.21 22.89 -13.33
CA ILE A 491 -4.14 23.69 -14.13
C ILE A 491 -3.57 24.09 -15.48
N LYS A 492 -2.24 24.09 -15.61
CA LYS A 492 -1.53 24.28 -16.87
C LYS A 492 -0.30 23.38 -16.86
N THR A 493 -0.05 22.69 -17.95
CA THR A 493 1.10 21.82 -18.10
C THR A 493 1.69 21.92 -19.49
N THR A 494 3.01 21.91 -19.55
CA THR A 494 3.82 21.77 -20.76
C THR A 494 4.95 20.79 -20.48
N ILE A 495 5.76 20.44 -21.49
CA ILE A 495 6.94 19.59 -21.29
C ILE A 495 7.92 20.19 -20.27
N ILE A 496 7.99 21.52 -20.18
CA ILE A 496 8.99 22.26 -19.42
C ILE A 496 8.41 23.14 -18.30
N ALA A 497 7.11 23.14 -18.06
CA ALA A 497 6.50 23.99 -17.03
C ALA A 497 5.14 23.47 -16.58
N ASP A 498 4.89 23.54 -15.27
CA ASP A 498 3.59 23.26 -14.67
C ASP A 498 3.14 24.41 -13.77
N THR A 499 1.83 24.61 -13.69
CA THR A 499 1.19 25.42 -12.65
C THR A 499 0.28 24.51 -11.83
N LEU A 500 0.57 24.43 -10.54
CA LEU A 500 -0.17 23.64 -9.57
C LEU A 500 -1.04 24.55 -8.71
N ILE A 501 -2.23 24.07 -8.35
CA ILE A 501 -3.06 24.71 -7.33
C ILE A 501 -3.58 23.66 -6.34
N LYS A 502 -3.68 24.08 -5.07
CA LYS A 502 -4.16 23.25 -3.96
C LYS A 502 -5.10 24.08 -3.10
N PRO A 503 -6.38 23.64 -2.91
CA PRO A 503 -7.27 24.29 -1.95
C PRO A 503 -6.77 24.02 -0.53
N LEU A 504 -7.00 24.95 0.39
CA LEU A 504 -6.69 24.84 1.80
C LEU A 504 -7.96 24.93 2.65
N GLU A 505 -7.94 24.32 3.82
CA GLU A 505 -9.09 24.21 4.73
C GLU A 505 -9.71 25.56 5.09
N ASN A 506 -8.86 26.58 5.27
CA ASN A 506 -9.30 27.93 5.65
C ASN A 506 -9.89 28.76 4.49
N GLY A 507 -10.05 28.20 3.30
CA GLY A 507 -10.52 28.86 2.10
C GLY A 507 -9.46 29.59 1.29
N ASP A 508 -8.18 29.58 1.71
CA ASP A 508 -7.06 30.05 0.89
C ASP A 508 -6.78 29.06 -0.25
N VAL A 509 -5.98 29.47 -1.23
CA VAL A 509 -5.45 28.59 -2.27
C VAL A 509 -3.92 28.69 -2.32
N ALA A 510 -3.25 27.53 -2.31
CA ALA A 510 -1.82 27.46 -2.60
C ALA A 510 -1.59 27.32 -4.11
N VAL A 511 -0.63 28.09 -4.65
CA VAL A 511 -0.25 28.09 -6.07
C VAL A 511 1.25 27.85 -6.19
N CYS A 512 1.66 26.91 -7.04
CA CYS A 512 3.06 26.66 -7.34
C CYS A 512 3.32 26.79 -8.84
N PHE A 513 4.26 27.66 -9.21
CA PHE A 513 4.87 27.71 -10.53
C PHE A 513 6.11 26.84 -10.52
N PHE A 514 6.14 25.82 -11.35
CA PHE A 514 7.24 24.86 -11.43
C PHE A 514 7.88 24.88 -12.83
N ASN A 515 9.14 25.26 -12.89
CA ASN A 515 9.95 25.27 -14.10
C ASN A 515 10.76 23.98 -14.21
N LYS A 516 10.38 23.11 -15.14
CA LYS A 516 11.07 21.84 -15.43
C LYS A 516 12.21 21.99 -16.45
N GLY A 517 12.35 23.17 -17.03
CA GLY A 517 13.32 23.48 -18.08
C GLY A 517 14.65 23.99 -17.55
N SER A 518 15.64 24.15 -18.46
CA SER A 518 17.01 24.59 -18.19
C SER A 518 17.23 26.10 -18.24
N ASP A 519 16.18 26.86 -18.54
CA ASP A 519 16.27 28.34 -18.66
C ASP A 519 15.24 28.98 -17.73
N THR A 520 15.56 30.17 -17.18
CA THR A 520 14.63 31.00 -16.40
C THR A 520 13.35 31.27 -17.17
N ARG A 521 12.21 31.10 -16.56
CA ARG A 521 10.88 31.16 -17.19
C ARG A 521 9.96 32.16 -16.51
N TYR A 522 9.25 32.94 -17.30
CA TYR A 522 8.15 33.77 -16.81
C TYR A 522 6.84 32.99 -16.78
N PHE A 523 6.16 33.06 -15.64
CA PHE A 523 4.83 32.52 -15.41
C PHE A 523 3.84 33.64 -15.18
N GLU A 524 2.64 33.47 -15.72
CA GLU A 524 1.55 34.42 -15.56
C GLU A 524 0.20 33.68 -15.59
N HIS A 525 -0.63 33.99 -14.61
CA HIS A 525 -2.01 33.47 -14.52
C HIS A 525 -2.95 34.55 -14.00
N ARG A 526 -4.13 34.62 -14.60
CA ARG A 526 -5.22 35.44 -14.06
C ARG A 526 -5.79 34.79 -12.79
N MET A 527 -6.19 35.60 -11.83
CA MET A 527 -6.76 35.11 -10.58
C MET A 527 -8.12 34.41 -10.79
N ASP A 528 -8.95 34.87 -11.74
CA ASP A 528 -10.18 34.19 -12.09
C ASP A 528 -9.95 32.79 -12.67
N ASP A 529 -8.88 32.57 -13.44
CA ASP A 529 -8.50 31.23 -13.91
C ASP A 529 -8.10 30.27 -12.76
N ILE A 530 -7.65 30.80 -11.64
CA ILE A 530 -7.27 30.04 -10.44
C ILE A 530 -8.50 29.77 -9.58
N VAL A 531 -9.23 30.81 -9.18
CA VAL A 531 -10.29 30.73 -8.16
C VAL A 531 -11.63 30.19 -8.69
N CYS A 532 -11.92 30.32 -10.00
CA CYS A 532 -13.18 29.81 -10.58
C CYS A 532 -13.18 28.30 -10.85
N ARG A 533 -12.25 27.54 -10.29
CA ARG A 533 -12.23 26.06 -10.37
C ARG A 533 -13.20 25.45 -9.36
N SER A 534 -13.95 24.44 -9.77
CA SER A 534 -15.02 23.84 -8.94
C SER A 534 -14.54 23.24 -7.61
N TYR A 535 -13.26 22.97 -7.48
CA TYR A 535 -12.64 22.42 -6.26
C TYR A 535 -11.87 23.46 -5.43
N ILE A 536 -11.87 24.73 -5.84
CA ILE A 536 -11.28 25.83 -5.10
C ILE A 536 -12.36 26.56 -4.33
N THR A 537 -12.12 26.82 -3.07
CA THR A 537 -13.05 27.48 -2.15
C THR A 537 -12.76 28.97 -1.97
N THR A 538 -11.58 29.43 -2.42
CA THR A 538 -11.22 30.86 -2.38
C THR A 538 -12.20 31.68 -3.22
N PRO A 539 -12.87 32.68 -2.64
CA PRO A 539 -13.87 33.47 -3.37
C PRO A 539 -13.22 34.37 -4.43
N LEU A 540 -14.01 34.71 -5.44
CA LEU A 540 -13.64 35.76 -6.37
C LEU A 540 -13.67 37.11 -5.64
N ALA A 541 -12.59 37.88 -5.71
CA ALA A 541 -12.42 39.16 -5.03
C ALA A 541 -11.79 40.19 -5.96
N GLN A 542 -11.86 41.47 -5.59
CA GLN A 542 -11.19 42.54 -6.32
C GLN A 542 -9.70 42.58 -6.04
N GLU A 543 -9.30 42.18 -4.84
CA GLU A 543 -7.91 42.14 -4.39
C GLU A 543 -7.61 40.82 -3.67
N TYR A 544 -6.37 40.39 -3.83
CA TYR A 544 -5.86 39.16 -3.19
C TYR A 544 -4.55 39.47 -2.48
N GLU A 545 -4.45 39.06 -1.23
CA GLU A 545 -3.18 38.95 -0.51
C GLU A 545 -2.41 37.74 -1.01
N VAL A 546 -1.17 37.93 -1.42
CA VAL A 546 -0.26 36.90 -1.91
C VAL A 546 0.94 36.85 -0.99
N TYR A 547 1.11 35.72 -0.32
CA TYR A 547 2.26 35.41 0.54
C TYR A 547 3.19 34.43 -0.18
N ASP A 548 4.41 34.84 -0.47
CA ASP A 548 5.45 33.96 -1.03
C ASP A 548 5.98 33.06 0.09
N LEU A 549 5.77 31.74 -0.06
CA LEU A 549 6.08 30.74 0.96
C LEU A 549 7.59 30.59 1.23
N TRP A 550 8.45 30.99 0.28
CA TRP A 550 9.90 30.89 0.44
C TRP A 550 10.56 32.21 0.86
N THR A 551 10.18 33.33 0.25
CA THR A 551 10.77 34.65 0.60
C THR A 551 10.13 35.27 1.83
N LYS A 552 8.95 34.79 2.24
CA LYS A 552 8.14 35.31 3.36
C LYS A 552 7.61 36.75 3.11
N GLU A 553 7.59 37.14 1.85
CA GLU A 553 7.09 38.45 1.45
C GLU A 553 5.59 38.41 1.15
N THR A 554 4.90 39.49 1.55
CA THR A 554 3.48 39.66 1.26
C THR A 554 3.30 40.80 0.25
N SER A 555 2.43 40.58 -0.73
CA SER A 555 2.00 41.56 -1.70
C SER A 555 0.50 41.51 -1.92
N VAL A 556 -0.06 42.54 -2.56
CA VAL A 556 -1.47 42.57 -2.96
C VAL A 556 -1.54 42.64 -4.47
N ILE A 557 -2.37 41.80 -5.06
CA ILE A 557 -2.63 41.80 -6.51
C ILE A 557 -4.14 41.88 -6.78
N ASN A 558 -4.50 42.42 -7.96
CA ASN A 558 -5.91 42.54 -8.35
C ASN A 558 -6.33 41.46 -9.36
N THR A 559 -5.51 41.24 -10.40
CA THR A 559 -5.96 40.44 -11.55
C THR A 559 -5.02 39.31 -11.91
N THR A 560 -3.71 39.48 -11.71
CA THR A 560 -2.70 38.59 -12.29
C THR A 560 -1.63 38.26 -11.28
N LEU A 561 -1.37 36.96 -11.09
CA LEU A 561 -0.21 36.42 -10.38
C LEU A 561 0.88 36.11 -11.40
N SER A 562 2.09 36.67 -11.21
CA SER A 562 3.21 36.40 -12.11
C SER A 562 4.55 36.34 -11.37
N ALA A 563 5.48 35.56 -11.91
CA ALA A 563 6.84 35.45 -11.38
C ALA A 563 7.82 34.91 -12.44
N PHE A 564 9.10 35.23 -12.28
CA PHE A 564 10.19 34.48 -12.92
C PHE A 564 10.60 33.31 -12.03
N VAL A 565 10.82 32.16 -12.66
CA VAL A 565 11.21 30.91 -11.98
C VAL A 565 12.49 30.39 -12.61
N GLU A 566 13.51 30.18 -11.78
CA GLU A 566 14.82 29.69 -12.20
C GLU A 566 14.74 28.26 -12.76
N PRO A 567 15.78 27.79 -13.51
CA PRO A 567 15.86 26.42 -14.00
C PRO A 567 15.66 25.40 -12.86
N HIS A 568 14.81 24.40 -13.09
CA HIS A 568 14.40 23.37 -12.12
C HIS A 568 13.78 23.93 -10.83
N GLY A 569 13.52 25.25 -10.78
CA GLY A 569 13.04 25.95 -9.59
C GLY A 569 11.53 25.97 -9.45
N VAL A 570 11.10 26.48 -8.31
CA VAL A 570 9.70 26.73 -7.96
C VAL A 570 9.50 28.15 -7.42
N LYS A 571 8.28 28.67 -7.61
CA LYS A 571 7.71 29.77 -6.83
C LYS A 571 6.39 29.32 -6.24
N ALA A 572 6.27 29.41 -4.94
CA ALA A 572 5.11 28.89 -4.22
C ALA A 572 4.45 29.99 -3.38
N PHE A 573 3.15 30.12 -3.51
CA PHE A 573 2.37 31.21 -2.90
C PHE A 573 1.17 30.65 -2.16
N ARG A 574 0.81 31.26 -1.02
CA ARG A 574 -0.51 31.15 -0.42
C ARG A 574 -1.30 32.42 -0.74
N ILE A 575 -2.51 32.27 -1.23
CA ILE A 575 -3.34 33.36 -1.70
C ILE A 575 -4.65 33.38 -0.95
N ARG A 576 -5.01 34.56 -0.44
CA ARG A 576 -6.25 34.83 0.28
C ARG A 576 -7.03 35.96 -0.41
N ALA A 577 -8.32 35.79 -0.57
CA ALA A 577 -9.20 36.87 -1.01
C ALA A 577 -9.32 37.93 0.10
N ILE A 578 -9.16 39.20 -0.26
CA ILE A 578 -9.41 40.33 0.65
C ILE A 578 -10.91 40.64 0.58
N ALA A 579 -11.59 40.48 1.73
CA ALA A 579 -13.01 40.87 1.82
C ALA A 579 -13.15 42.41 1.69
N GLU A 580 -14.20 42.84 0.98
CA GLU A 580 -14.58 44.25 0.91
C GLU A 580 -15.00 44.83 2.26
#